data_4ec0ee6d2c6fdc3257c272a915953926
#
_entry.id   4ec0ee6d2c6fdc3257c272a915953926
#
_cell.length_a   1.000
_cell.length_b   1.000
_cell.length_c   1.000
_cell.angle_alpha   90.00
_cell.angle_beta   90.00
_cell.angle_gamma   90.00
#
_symmetry.space_group_name_H-M   'P 1'
#
loop_
_entity.id
_entity.type
_entity.pdbx_description
1 polymer ?
#
loop_
_entity_poly.entity_id
_entity_poly.type
_entity_poly.pdbx_seq_one_letter_code
_entity_poly.pdbx_strand_id
1 'polypeptide(L)'
;MTTSLKSSKKNNLSGEVVIPGDKSISHRAILFGLLSKGKTQIHGSQNSEDVLNSLNVARFLGIKTKVKSSVIFLDSPGIEGLSAPTKDLYFGNSGTGMRLFAGFLSSLNFSSTLTGDASLSNRPMMRIIDPLQKMGAKISATNKENPPLKISPSTGLKGINYKMPIASAQVKSSILLAGLNAAVSYTHLTLPTTVFV
;
A
#
# COMPACT_ATOMS: atom_id res chain seq x y z
N MET A 1 -9.39 -29.52 -6.35
CA MET A 1 -10.33 -29.38 -7.48
C MET A 1 -9.71 -28.47 -8.51
N THR A 2 -9.48 -28.96 -9.72
CA THR A 2 -8.94 -28.17 -10.82
C THR A 2 -10.11 -27.43 -11.47
N THR A 3 -10.18 -26.12 -11.28
CA THR A 3 -11.22 -25.31 -11.94
C THR A 3 -10.75 -25.00 -13.37
N SER A 4 -11.44 -25.53 -14.36
CA SER A 4 -11.16 -25.23 -15.77
C SER A 4 -12.05 -24.09 -16.26
N LEU A 5 -11.46 -23.11 -16.93
CA LEU A 5 -12.17 -22.06 -17.64
C LEU A 5 -12.29 -22.45 -19.12
N LYS A 6 -13.49 -22.38 -19.66
CA LYS A 6 -13.73 -22.56 -21.10
C LYS A 6 -14.17 -21.23 -21.69
N SER A 7 -13.55 -20.82 -22.78
CA SER A 7 -14.00 -19.68 -23.59
C SER A 7 -14.50 -20.15 -24.94
N SER A 8 -15.51 -19.48 -25.48
CA SER A 8 -16.02 -19.72 -26.84
C SER A 8 -16.14 -18.38 -27.57
N LYS A 9 -15.85 -18.40 -28.86
CA LYS A 9 -16.04 -17.23 -29.71
C LYS A 9 -17.52 -16.85 -29.75
N LYS A 10 -17.83 -15.58 -29.51
CA LYS A 10 -19.14 -14.97 -29.74
C LYS A 10 -18.99 -13.86 -30.77
N ASN A 11 -19.92 -13.82 -31.73
CA ASN A 11 -19.86 -12.82 -32.80
C ASN A 11 -20.37 -11.45 -32.35
N ASN A 12 -21.35 -11.42 -31.45
CA ASN A 12 -21.91 -10.19 -30.86
C ASN A 12 -21.97 -10.32 -29.36
N LEU A 13 -21.38 -9.34 -28.67
CA LEU A 13 -21.52 -9.17 -27.25
C LEU A 13 -22.40 -7.95 -27.02
N SER A 14 -23.48 -8.11 -26.28
CA SER A 14 -24.37 -7.04 -25.86
C SER A 14 -24.81 -7.30 -24.42
N GLY A 15 -24.95 -6.25 -23.64
CA GLY A 15 -25.36 -6.33 -22.24
C GLY A 15 -24.75 -5.23 -21.41
N GLU A 16 -25.17 -5.16 -20.16
CA GLU A 16 -24.67 -4.23 -19.17
C GLU A 16 -23.86 -5.01 -18.12
N VAL A 17 -22.71 -4.48 -17.74
CA VAL A 17 -21.81 -5.08 -16.76
C VAL A 17 -21.49 -4.06 -15.68
N VAL A 18 -21.71 -4.44 -14.42
CA VAL A 18 -21.24 -3.66 -13.28
C VAL A 18 -19.79 -4.02 -13.01
N ILE A 19 -18.89 -3.05 -13.23
CA ILE A 19 -17.46 -3.23 -12.98
C ILE A 19 -17.18 -3.00 -11.49
N PRO A 20 -16.49 -3.94 -10.81
CA PRO A 20 -16.06 -3.73 -9.43
C PRO A 20 -14.99 -2.61 -9.36
N GLY A 21 -14.84 -2.01 -8.17
CA GLY A 21 -13.83 -0.99 -7.94
C GLY A 21 -12.40 -1.48 -8.22
N ASP A 22 -11.51 -0.54 -8.56
CA ASP A 22 -10.09 -0.83 -8.77
C ASP A 22 -9.38 -1.17 -7.45
N LYS A 23 -8.57 -2.23 -7.47
CA LYS A 23 -7.82 -2.70 -6.31
C LYS A 23 -6.83 -1.67 -5.79
N SER A 24 -6.08 -1.05 -6.67
CA SER A 24 -5.03 -0.10 -6.30
C SER A 24 -5.61 1.21 -5.78
N ILE A 25 -6.74 1.65 -6.31
CA ILE A 25 -7.49 2.79 -5.79
C ILE A 25 -8.03 2.46 -4.39
N SER A 26 -8.57 1.25 -4.19
CA SER A 26 -9.09 0.82 -2.89
C SER A 26 -8.01 0.81 -1.80
N HIS A 27 -6.80 0.30 -2.09
CA HIS A 27 -5.66 0.38 -1.17
C HIS A 27 -5.30 1.82 -0.80
N ARG A 28 -5.23 2.72 -1.80
CA ARG A 28 -4.92 4.12 -1.57
C ARG A 28 -6.01 4.84 -0.78
N ALA A 29 -7.27 4.57 -1.07
CA ALA A 29 -8.40 5.15 -0.33
C ALA A 29 -8.35 4.78 1.16
N ILE A 30 -8.04 3.52 1.49
CA ILE A 30 -7.84 3.08 2.88
C ILE A 30 -6.65 3.85 3.50
N LEU A 31 -5.53 3.95 2.78
CA LEU A 31 -4.32 4.61 3.26
C LEU A 31 -4.55 6.11 3.50
N PHE A 32 -5.20 6.82 2.58
CA PHE A 32 -5.54 8.23 2.77
C PHE A 32 -6.58 8.44 3.87
N GLY A 33 -7.56 7.54 4.01
CA GLY A 33 -8.48 7.56 5.13
C GLY A 33 -7.80 7.35 6.49
N LEU A 34 -6.69 6.60 6.51
CA LEU A 34 -5.87 6.40 7.69
C LEU A 34 -5.06 7.67 8.04
N LEU A 35 -4.56 8.38 7.03
CA LEU A 35 -3.84 9.64 7.19
C LEU A 35 -4.74 10.80 7.64
N SER A 36 -6.01 10.79 7.23
CA SER A 36 -6.97 11.85 7.51
C SER A 36 -7.53 11.74 8.91
N LYS A 37 -7.54 12.83 9.67
CA LYS A 37 -8.21 12.86 10.98
C LYS A 37 -9.74 12.93 10.77
N GLY A 38 -10.47 12.02 11.41
CA GLY A 38 -11.93 11.97 11.38
C GLY A 38 -12.52 10.81 10.57
N LYS A 39 -13.74 10.99 10.10
CA LYS A 39 -14.53 9.93 9.44
C LYS A 39 -14.37 9.98 7.92
N THR A 40 -14.04 8.85 7.33
CA THR A 40 -13.95 8.64 5.88
C THR A 40 -14.91 7.56 5.45
N GLN A 41 -15.59 7.76 4.32
CA GLN A 41 -16.43 6.75 3.66
C GLN A 41 -15.82 6.43 2.29
N ILE A 42 -15.64 5.15 2.01
CA ILE A 42 -15.11 4.66 0.73
C ILE A 42 -16.22 3.87 0.05
N HIS A 43 -16.75 4.41 -1.03
CA HIS A 43 -17.77 3.80 -1.84
C HIS A 43 -17.15 3.06 -3.02
N GLY A 44 -17.75 1.94 -3.42
CA GLY A 44 -17.32 1.19 -4.59
C GLY A 44 -15.92 0.56 -4.48
N SER A 45 -15.42 0.31 -3.26
CA SER A 45 -14.16 -0.39 -3.09
C SER A 45 -14.23 -1.82 -3.61
N GLN A 46 -13.10 -2.32 -4.12
CA GLN A 46 -13.01 -3.72 -4.49
C GLN A 46 -13.11 -4.61 -3.24
N ASN A 47 -13.99 -5.58 -3.28
CA ASN A 47 -14.13 -6.59 -2.22
C ASN A 47 -13.22 -7.80 -2.51
N SER A 48 -11.92 -7.61 -2.36
CA SER A 48 -10.92 -8.67 -2.50
C SER A 48 -10.17 -8.88 -1.19
N GLU A 49 -9.62 -10.08 -1.02
CA GLU A 49 -8.79 -10.42 0.14
C GLU A 49 -7.63 -9.42 0.33
N ASP A 50 -7.01 -9.00 -0.75
CA ASP A 50 -5.92 -8.00 -0.73
C ASP A 50 -6.37 -6.68 -0.07
N VAL A 51 -7.55 -6.18 -0.43
CA VAL A 51 -8.11 -4.93 0.13
C VAL A 51 -8.52 -5.13 1.59
N LEU A 52 -9.11 -6.27 1.91
CA LEU A 52 -9.48 -6.62 3.29
C LEU A 52 -8.24 -6.73 4.19
N ASN A 53 -7.13 -7.28 3.70
CA ASN A 53 -5.87 -7.31 4.43
C ASN A 53 -5.36 -5.88 4.72
N SER A 54 -5.44 -4.96 3.77
CA SER A 54 -5.07 -3.55 4.03
C SER A 54 -5.99 -2.88 5.06
N LEU A 55 -7.27 -3.23 5.07
CA LEU A 55 -8.21 -2.75 6.08
C LEU A 55 -7.88 -3.31 7.48
N ASN A 56 -7.47 -4.59 7.56
CA ASN A 56 -7.02 -5.20 8.81
C ASN A 56 -5.73 -4.55 9.31
N VAL A 57 -4.79 -4.25 8.41
CA VAL A 57 -3.58 -3.48 8.75
C VAL A 57 -3.95 -2.13 9.35
N ALA A 58 -4.90 -1.39 8.76
CA ALA A 58 -5.38 -0.12 9.31
C ALA A 58 -5.95 -0.29 10.74
N ARG A 59 -6.67 -1.39 11.01
CA ARG A 59 -7.17 -1.71 12.37
C ARG A 59 -6.03 -1.90 13.38
N PHE A 60 -4.98 -2.62 13.00
CA PHE A 60 -3.81 -2.83 13.87
C PHE A 60 -3.04 -1.53 14.14
N LEU A 61 -3.22 -0.51 13.31
CA LEU A 61 -2.67 0.83 13.51
C LEU A 61 -3.59 1.74 14.34
N GLY A 62 -4.69 1.21 14.90
CA GLY A 62 -5.60 1.94 15.79
C GLY A 62 -6.83 2.55 15.11
N ILE A 63 -7.07 2.26 13.83
CA ILE A 63 -8.23 2.79 13.11
C ILE A 63 -9.49 1.99 13.42
N LYS A 64 -10.57 2.67 13.76
CA LYS A 64 -11.90 2.04 13.84
C LYS A 64 -12.46 1.88 12.44
N THR A 65 -12.83 0.66 12.09
CA THR A 65 -13.35 0.37 10.76
C THR A 65 -14.67 -0.39 10.82
N LYS A 66 -15.57 -0.09 9.89
CA LYS A 66 -16.80 -0.84 9.68
C LYS A 66 -17.03 -1.03 8.20
N VAL A 67 -17.46 -2.21 7.80
CA VAL A 67 -17.90 -2.49 6.44
C VAL A 67 -19.39 -2.74 6.48
N LYS A 68 -20.17 -2.01 5.69
CA LYS A 68 -21.60 -2.19 5.54
C LYS A 68 -21.95 -2.16 4.06
N SER A 69 -22.53 -3.25 3.58
CA SER A 69 -22.76 -3.45 2.14
C SER A 69 -21.44 -3.30 1.35
N SER A 70 -21.36 -2.37 0.42
CA SER A 70 -20.16 -2.07 -0.38
C SER A 70 -19.40 -0.81 0.09
N VAL A 71 -19.72 -0.30 1.31
CA VAL A 71 -19.12 0.92 1.84
C VAL A 71 -18.20 0.58 3.01
N ILE A 72 -16.96 1.06 2.95
CA ILE A 72 -16.01 1.00 4.05
C ILE A 72 -16.06 2.33 4.80
N PHE A 73 -16.26 2.26 6.11
CA PHE A 73 -16.22 3.38 7.04
C PHE A 73 -14.93 3.30 7.85
N LEU A 74 -14.18 4.39 7.88
CA LEU A 74 -12.96 4.55 8.67
C LEU A 74 -13.18 5.71 9.64
N ASP A 75 -12.72 5.56 10.87
CA ASP A 75 -12.65 6.65 11.85
C ASP A 75 -11.22 6.68 12.39
N SER A 76 -10.47 7.66 11.93
CA SER A 76 -9.03 7.78 12.14
C SER A 76 -8.71 8.91 13.11
N PRO A 77 -7.78 8.71 14.06
CA PRO A 77 -7.24 9.77 14.88
C PRO A 77 -6.29 10.70 14.10
N GLY A 78 -6.01 10.40 12.84
CA GLY A 78 -4.96 11.02 12.05
C GLY A 78 -3.60 10.42 12.37
N ILE A 79 -2.58 10.84 11.61
CA ILE A 79 -1.24 10.23 11.65
C ILE A 79 -0.61 10.25 13.03
N GLU A 80 -0.81 11.34 13.77
CA GLU A 80 -0.24 11.53 15.12
C GLU A 80 -0.88 10.61 16.18
N GLY A 81 -2.10 10.15 15.93
CA GLY A 81 -2.83 9.28 16.84
C GLY A 81 -2.74 7.79 16.49
N LEU A 82 -1.94 7.42 15.49
CA LEU A 82 -1.74 6.02 15.14
C LEU A 82 -0.95 5.29 16.23
N SER A 83 -1.27 4.02 16.40
CA SER A 83 -0.65 3.17 17.41
C SER A 83 0.32 2.18 16.78
N ALA A 84 1.39 1.86 17.51
CA ALA A 84 2.29 0.77 17.13
C ALA A 84 1.51 -0.54 17.04
N PRO A 85 1.67 -1.32 15.97
CA PRO A 85 0.98 -2.59 15.84
C PRO A 85 1.50 -3.62 16.86
N THR A 86 0.58 -4.35 17.47
CA THR A 86 0.90 -5.41 18.43
C THR A 86 1.20 -6.76 17.76
N LYS A 87 1.02 -6.86 16.47
CA LYS A 87 1.22 -8.05 15.65
C LYS A 87 1.84 -7.68 14.31
N ASP A 88 2.40 -8.68 13.64
CA ASP A 88 2.86 -8.53 12.27
C ASP A 88 1.71 -8.11 11.34
N LEU A 89 2.00 -7.18 10.44
CA LEU A 89 1.06 -6.63 9.49
C LEU A 89 1.01 -7.54 8.25
N TYR A 90 -0.02 -8.36 8.17
CA TYR A 90 -0.18 -9.36 7.12
C TYR A 90 -0.90 -8.78 5.89
N PHE A 91 -0.29 -8.90 4.73
CA PHE A 91 -0.78 -8.37 3.45
C PHE A 91 -1.29 -9.45 2.47
N GLY A 92 -1.36 -10.72 2.89
CA GLY A 92 -1.74 -11.83 1.99
C GLY A 92 -0.83 -11.89 0.77
N ASN A 93 -1.41 -11.84 -0.43
CA ASN A 93 -0.68 -11.77 -1.71
C ASN A 93 -0.51 -10.34 -2.25
N SER A 94 -0.88 -9.32 -1.47
CA SER A 94 -0.91 -7.94 -1.96
C SER A 94 0.46 -7.26 -1.99
N GLY A 95 1.19 -7.42 -3.08
CA GLY A 95 2.42 -6.66 -3.31
C GLY A 95 2.19 -5.14 -3.41
N THR A 96 1.02 -4.70 -3.88
CA THR A 96 0.64 -3.28 -3.88
C THR A 96 0.46 -2.77 -2.46
N GLY A 97 -0.38 -3.44 -1.66
CA GLY A 97 -0.61 -3.06 -0.27
C GLY A 97 0.69 -2.97 0.51
N MET A 98 1.50 -4.02 0.50
CA MET A 98 2.77 -4.05 1.23
C MET A 98 3.70 -2.91 0.83
N ARG A 99 3.87 -2.62 -0.46
CA ARG A 99 4.78 -1.54 -0.92
C ARG A 99 4.29 -0.15 -0.54
N LEU A 100 2.99 0.11 -0.64
CA LEU A 100 2.40 1.40 -0.24
C LEU A 100 2.54 1.61 1.26
N PHE A 101 2.16 0.62 2.06
CA PHE A 101 2.26 0.69 3.51
C PHE A 101 3.72 0.74 3.99
N ALA A 102 4.66 0.05 3.33
CA ALA A 102 6.08 0.16 3.66
C ALA A 102 6.58 1.61 3.55
N GLY A 103 6.23 2.33 2.47
CA GLY A 103 6.55 3.75 2.34
C GLY A 103 5.97 4.58 3.46
N PHE A 104 4.68 4.44 3.73
CA PHE A 104 3.98 5.15 4.79
C PHE A 104 4.56 4.85 6.18
N LEU A 105 4.69 3.58 6.55
CA LEU A 105 5.16 3.15 7.87
C LEU A 105 6.61 3.54 8.12
N SER A 106 7.43 3.67 7.08
CA SER A 106 8.83 4.11 7.19
C SER A 106 8.98 5.52 7.75
N SER A 107 7.92 6.34 7.73
CA SER A 107 7.91 7.70 8.25
C SER A 107 7.44 7.80 9.71
N LEU A 108 6.98 6.69 10.30
CA LEU A 108 6.38 6.69 11.62
C LEU A 108 7.38 6.39 12.73
N ASN A 109 7.08 6.85 13.93
CA ASN A 109 7.94 6.71 15.12
C ASN A 109 7.62 5.43 15.92
N PHE A 110 7.37 4.33 15.23
CA PHE A 110 7.24 3.00 15.87
C PHE A 110 7.68 1.88 14.93
N SER A 111 7.97 0.72 15.52
CA SER A 111 8.37 -0.47 14.77
C SER A 111 7.18 -1.17 14.13
N SER A 112 7.39 -1.76 12.97
CA SER A 112 6.41 -2.64 12.33
C SER A 112 7.10 -3.74 11.51
N THR A 113 6.44 -4.91 11.44
CA THR A 113 6.87 -6.02 10.58
C THR A 113 5.78 -6.29 9.56
N LEU A 114 6.13 -6.31 8.28
CA LEU A 114 5.20 -6.56 7.19
C LEU A 114 5.44 -7.97 6.65
N THR A 115 4.39 -8.78 6.64
CA THR A 115 4.43 -10.18 6.21
C THR A 115 3.41 -10.44 5.10
N GLY A 116 3.56 -11.54 4.41
CA GLY A 116 2.64 -11.99 3.38
C GLY A 116 2.58 -13.51 3.27
N ASP A 117 1.83 -13.99 2.30
CA ASP A 117 1.77 -15.39 1.97
C ASP A 117 3.09 -15.89 1.31
N ALA A 118 3.17 -17.17 1.00
CA ALA A 118 4.34 -17.75 0.36
C ALA A 118 4.69 -17.10 -0.99
N SER A 119 3.68 -16.68 -1.76
CA SER A 119 3.91 -16.00 -3.04
C SER A 119 4.47 -14.60 -2.84
N LEU A 120 3.91 -13.81 -1.93
CA LEU A 120 4.38 -12.46 -1.63
C LEU A 120 5.78 -12.49 -0.99
N SER A 121 6.04 -13.48 -0.13
CA SER A 121 7.32 -13.67 0.53
C SER A 121 8.49 -13.96 -0.43
N ASN A 122 8.20 -14.34 -1.67
CA ASN A 122 9.20 -14.55 -2.72
C ASN A 122 9.34 -13.34 -3.67
N ARG A 123 8.63 -12.24 -3.44
CA ARG A 123 8.72 -11.06 -4.32
C ARG A 123 9.80 -10.10 -3.87
N PRO A 124 10.67 -9.64 -4.79
CA PRO A 124 11.74 -8.70 -4.44
C PRO A 124 11.16 -7.33 -4.04
N MET A 125 11.69 -6.78 -2.96
CA MET A 125 11.28 -5.48 -2.38
C MET A 125 12.38 -4.42 -2.47
N MET A 126 13.56 -4.73 -3.01
CA MET A 126 14.69 -3.79 -3.11
C MET A 126 14.32 -2.48 -3.82
N ARG A 127 13.42 -2.55 -4.80
CA ARG A 127 12.97 -1.35 -5.53
C ARG A 127 12.33 -0.28 -4.65
N ILE A 128 11.75 -0.65 -3.50
CA ILE A 128 11.23 0.29 -2.52
C ILE A 128 12.20 0.49 -1.36
N ILE A 129 12.94 -0.54 -0.95
CA ILE A 129 13.87 -0.48 0.16
C ILE A 129 14.98 0.54 -0.12
N ASP A 130 15.62 0.46 -1.29
CA ASP A 130 16.72 1.36 -1.66
C ASP A 130 16.33 2.85 -1.57
N PRO A 131 15.29 3.36 -2.23
CA PRO A 131 14.91 4.76 -2.09
C PRO A 131 14.47 5.13 -0.68
N LEU A 132 13.76 4.27 0.04
CA LEU A 132 13.36 4.56 1.42
C LEU A 132 14.57 4.67 2.35
N GLN A 133 15.58 3.81 2.20
CA GLN A 133 16.83 3.91 2.96
C GLN A 133 17.59 5.20 2.61
N LYS A 134 17.61 5.62 1.34
CA LYS A 134 18.16 6.92 0.93
C LYS A 134 17.43 8.11 1.56
N MET A 135 16.14 7.99 1.83
CA MET A 135 15.36 8.96 2.60
C MET A 135 15.68 8.92 4.11
N GLY A 136 16.44 7.94 4.59
CA GLY A 136 16.79 7.77 6.00
C GLY A 136 15.92 6.75 6.74
N ALA A 137 15.06 6.02 6.04
CA ALA A 137 14.27 4.95 6.65
C ALA A 137 15.16 3.79 7.11
N LYS A 138 14.84 3.25 8.29
CA LYS A 138 15.47 2.04 8.82
C LYS A 138 14.60 0.84 8.47
N ILE A 139 14.74 0.35 7.25
CA ILE A 139 13.98 -0.77 6.71
C ILE A 139 14.93 -1.89 6.27
N SER A 140 14.60 -3.13 6.61
CA SER A 140 15.34 -4.33 6.20
C SER A 140 14.40 -5.44 5.76
N ALA A 141 14.93 -6.36 4.98
CA ALA A 141 14.21 -7.52 4.46
C ALA A 141 14.98 -8.80 4.78
N THR A 142 14.29 -9.94 4.76
CA THR A 142 14.92 -11.25 4.81
C THR A 142 15.75 -11.46 3.55
N ASN A 143 16.94 -12.06 3.67
CA ASN A 143 17.86 -12.27 2.56
C ASN A 143 18.15 -11.01 1.73
N LYS A 144 18.04 -9.82 2.36
CA LYS A 144 18.23 -8.49 1.76
C LYS A 144 17.15 -8.06 0.74
N GLU A 145 16.28 -8.92 0.28
CA GLU A 145 15.39 -8.63 -0.85
C GLU A 145 13.90 -8.90 -0.59
N ASN A 146 13.58 -9.89 0.23
CA ASN A 146 12.23 -10.45 0.32
C ASN A 146 11.57 -10.17 1.68
N PRO A 147 10.23 -10.15 1.75
CA PRO A 147 9.52 -10.15 3.03
C PRO A 147 9.90 -11.34 3.92
N PRO A 148 9.79 -11.22 5.25
CA PRO A 148 9.27 -10.09 6.00
C PRO A 148 10.10 -8.80 5.91
N LEU A 149 9.41 -7.64 5.82
CA LEU A 149 10.05 -6.35 5.94
C LEU A 149 9.97 -5.88 7.39
N LYS A 150 11.11 -5.56 7.98
CA LYS A 150 11.19 -4.97 9.32
C LYS A 150 11.48 -3.48 9.19
N ILE A 151 10.62 -2.66 9.76
CA ILE A 151 10.73 -1.21 9.76
C ILE A 151 10.92 -0.78 11.22
N SER A 152 12.00 -0.06 11.49
CA SER A 152 12.27 0.51 12.80
C SER A 152 11.77 1.95 12.90
N PRO A 153 11.58 2.50 14.10
CA PRO A 153 11.12 3.86 14.30
C PRO A 153 11.97 4.88 13.54
N SER A 154 11.29 5.84 12.93
CA SER A 154 11.94 6.97 12.26
C SER A 154 11.93 8.20 13.16
N THR A 155 13.04 8.93 13.18
CA THR A 155 13.15 10.26 13.78
C THR A 155 12.89 11.38 12.78
N GLY A 156 12.47 11.02 11.59
CA GLY A 156 12.20 11.89 10.46
C GLY A 156 12.91 11.42 9.19
N LEU A 157 12.22 11.50 8.09
CA LEU A 157 12.77 11.23 6.75
C LEU A 157 13.22 12.54 6.11
N LYS A 158 14.15 12.46 5.16
CA LYS A 158 14.58 13.57 4.32
C LYS A 158 14.13 13.38 2.87
N GLY A 159 13.85 14.47 2.19
CA GLY A 159 13.60 14.46 0.75
C GLY A 159 14.84 14.03 -0.02
N ILE A 160 14.62 13.35 -1.14
CA ILE A 160 15.68 12.91 -2.05
C ILE A 160 15.33 13.26 -3.49
N ASN A 161 16.35 13.48 -4.30
CA ASN A 161 16.20 13.47 -5.76
C ASN A 161 16.41 12.04 -6.24
N TYR A 162 15.34 11.39 -6.72
CA TYR A 162 15.39 9.99 -7.09
C TYR A 162 14.85 9.74 -8.50
N LYS A 163 15.75 9.39 -9.40
CA LYS A 163 15.41 8.92 -10.74
C LYS A 163 15.21 7.41 -10.69
N MET A 164 13.97 6.95 -10.91
CA MET A 164 13.66 5.52 -10.89
C MET A 164 14.33 4.82 -12.07
N PRO A 165 15.12 3.75 -11.83
CA PRO A 165 15.74 2.97 -12.91
C PRO A 165 14.71 2.30 -13.82
N ILE A 166 13.59 1.88 -13.27
CA ILE A 166 12.50 1.21 -13.97
C ILE A 166 11.18 1.86 -13.54
N ALA A 167 10.34 2.26 -14.49
CA ALA A 167 9.03 2.84 -14.23
C ALA A 167 8.16 1.89 -13.37
N SER A 168 7.64 2.38 -12.26
CA SER A 168 6.78 1.62 -11.35
C SER A 168 5.88 2.54 -10.54
N ALA A 169 4.57 2.44 -10.76
CA ALA A 169 3.59 3.19 -9.98
C ALA A 169 3.63 2.85 -8.48
N GLN A 170 3.94 1.60 -8.13
CA GLN A 170 4.03 1.16 -6.73
C GLN A 170 5.24 1.78 -6.02
N VAL A 171 6.40 1.79 -6.68
CA VAL A 171 7.63 2.41 -6.14
C VAL A 171 7.43 3.91 -5.97
N LYS A 172 6.89 4.57 -7.01
CA LYS A 172 6.55 6.00 -6.94
C LYS A 172 5.63 6.32 -5.77
N SER A 173 4.54 5.57 -5.64
CA SER A 173 3.56 5.80 -4.56
C SER A 173 4.18 5.54 -3.18
N SER A 174 5.03 4.54 -3.03
CA SER A 174 5.75 4.26 -1.79
C SER A 174 6.63 5.43 -1.35
N ILE A 175 7.44 5.96 -2.29
CA ILE A 175 8.33 7.11 -2.03
C ILE A 175 7.51 8.37 -1.70
N LEU A 176 6.42 8.63 -2.42
CA LEU A 176 5.55 9.78 -2.16
C LEU A 176 4.89 9.70 -0.78
N LEU A 177 4.39 8.53 -0.38
CA LEU A 177 3.79 8.32 0.92
C LEU A 177 4.80 8.50 2.06
N ALA A 178 6.03 8.04 1.87
CA ALA A 178 7.12 8.33 2.81
C ALA A 178 7.44 9.83 2.87
N GLY A 179 7.39 10.51 1.72
CA GLY A 179 7.67 11.93 1.59
C GLY A 179 6.65 12.86 2.26
N LEU A 180 5.41 12.38 2.50
CA LEU A 180 4.37 13.18 3.18
C LEU A 180 4.81 13.64 4.59
N ASN A 181 5.66 12.88 5.25
CA ASN A 181 6.19 13.16 6.59
C ASN A 181 7.68 13.48 6.59
N ALA A 182 8.26 13.75 5.41
CA ALA A 182 9.67 14.13 5.33
C ALA A 182 9.85 15.63 5.66
N ALA A 183 10.97 15.98 6.26
CA ALA A 183 11.27 17.34 6.69
C ALA A 183 11.47 18.36 5.54
N VAL A 184 11.38 17.97 4.29
CA VAL A 184 11.60 18.81 3.11
C VAL A 184 10.44 18.77 2.14
N SER A 185 10.04 19.96 1.70
CA SER A 185 8.79 20.27 1.02
C SER A 185 8.76 20.12 -0.50
N TYR A 186 9.69 19.41 -1.14
CA TYR A 186 9.64 19.20 -2.59
C TYR A 186 9.83 17.73 -2.96
N THR A 187 8.76 17.10 -3.37
CA THR A 187 8.81 15.87 -4.16
C THR A 187 8.47 16.20 -5.62
N HIS A 188 9.44 16.61 -6.40
CA HIS A 188 9.30 16.60 -7.85
C HIS A 188 9.53 15.19 -8.36
N LEU A 189 8.46 14.56 -8.82
CA LEU A 189 8.52 13.33 -9.56
C LEU A 189 8.29 13.65 -11.03
N THR A 190 9.36 13.79 -11.78
CA THR A 190 9.26 13.70 -13.24
C THR A 190 9.06 12.23 -13.59
N LEU A 191 7.87 11.88 -14.04
CA LEU A 191 7.64 10.62 -14.72
C LEU A 191 8.23 10.70 -16.12
N PRO A 192 8.94 9.68 -16.60
CA PRO A 192 8.89 9.39 -18.01
C PRO A 192 7.46 8.93 -18.29
N THR A 193 6.61 9.84 -18.71
CA THR A 193 5.28 9.56 -19.24
C THR A 193 5.46 9.01 -20.64
N THR A 194 5.71 7.74 -20.76
CA THR A 194 5.34 7.03 -21.97
C THR A 194 3.91 6.59 -21.77
N VAL A 195 2.97 7.46 -22.10
CA VAL A 195 1.58 7.07 -22.28
C VAL A 195 1.53 6.42 -23.66
N PHE A 196 1.49 5.11 -23.71
CA PHE A 196 0.96 4.42 -24.88
C PHE A 196 -0.56 4.43 -24.73
N VAL A 197 -1.23 5.18 -25.59
CA VAL A 197 -2.66 5.10 -25.84
C VAL A 197 -2.94 3.87 -26.71
#